data_730eb9a59b35dbee0edf8ecc43c8a736
#
_entry.id   730eb9a59b35dbee0edf8ecc43c8a736
#
_cell.length_a   1.000
_cell.length_b   1.000
_cell.length_c   1.000
_cell.angle_alpha   90.00
_cell.angle_beta   90.00
_cell.angle_gamma   90.00
#
_symmetry.space_group_name_H-M   'P 1'
#
loop_
_entity.id
_entity.type
_entity.pdbx_description
1 polymer ?
#
loop_
_entity_poly.entity_id
_entity_poly.type
_entity_poly.pdbx_seq_one_letter_code
_entity_poly.pdbx_strand_id
1 'polypeptide(L)'
;MMNISAEEKDIEISQPPSDTVSELSFSPQADYLAASSWDNSVRIWEVQSNGTSIGKAMYSHQGPALCCSWSTDGTKLVSGGTDKAGRLFDLNAGKDTQVAAHDAPIRCVRFVEAPGSASPILVTGSWDKTIKYWDLRSQAPIGTVTLPERCYAMDAIHPLLVVATADKKVLVFDLNNPTTIFKTMTSPLKHQTRSISCFRTKDGFALGSIEGRVGIQYLQDTEPKKSFSYKAHREKENFFPTNSVCFNPVFGSLLTAGSDGNMITWDKDAKSRLKSFPSANIPITSTCFNKTGNILAYSVGYDWSKGLQGSNQTEKRTIFLHSVKEAEVKTKSS
;
A
#
# COMPACT_ATOMS: atom_id res chain seq x y z
N MET A 1 40.57 12.30 -10.67
CA MET A 1 40.18 11.14 -9.83
C MET A 1 38.71 11.23 -9.59
N MET A 2 37.92 10.40 -10.26
CA MET A 2 36.46 10.31 -10.00
C MET A 2 36.29 9.56 -8.68
N ASN A 3 35.81 10.26 -7.65
CA ASN A 3 35.26 9.61 -6.45
C ASN A 3 33.96 8.90 -6.85
N ILE A 4 34.03 7.62 -7.15
CA ILE A 4 32.88 6.74 -7.17
C ILE A 4 32.49 6.60 -5.71
N SER A 5 31.48 7.37 -5.26
CA SER A 5 30.86 7.11 -3.98
C SER A 5 30.27 5.70 -4.07
N ALA A 6 30.71 4.79 -3.22
CA ALA A 6 30.08 3.48 -3.10
C ALA A 6 28.58 3.69 -2.88
N GLU A 7 27.73 3.15 -3.75
CA GLU A 7 26.28 3.13 -3.52
C GLU A 7 26.07 2.37 -2.20
N GLU A 8 25.44 3.03 -1.25
CA GLU A 8 25.04 2.39 0.00
C GLU A 8 24.12 1.21 -0.35
N LYS A 9 24.52 0.02 0.06
CA LYS A 9 23.78 -1.20 -0.24
C LYS A 9 22.56 -1.27 0.64
N ASP A 10 21.40 -1.58 0.04
CA ASP A 10 20.16 -1.76 0.77
C ASP A 10 20.30 -2.86 1.84
N ILE A 11 19.72 -2.61 3.02
CA ILE A 11 19.86 -3.47 4.18
C ILE A 11 18.68 -4.44 4.24
N GLU A 12 19.00 -5.73 4.29
CA GLU A 12 17.97 -6.77 4.44
C GLU A 12 17.45 -6.80 5.88
N ILE A 13 16.11 -6.92 6.03
CA ILE A 13 15.48 -7.00 7.34
C ILE A 13 15.80 -8.34 8.02
N SER A 14 15.88 -8.30 9.35
CA SER A 14 16.11 -9.52 10.14
C SER A 14 14.84 -10.39 10.19
N GLN A 15 14.98 -11.71 10.07
CA GLN A 15 13.90 -12.68 10.19
C GLN A 15 12.67 -12.32 9.32
N PRO A 16 12.82 -12.22 7.98
CA PRO A 16 11.71 -11.92 7.09
C PRO A 16 10.65 -13.03 7.13
N PRO A 17 9.42 -12.76 6.63
CA PRO A 17 8.42 -13.80 6.42
C PRO A 17 8.94 -14.93 5.53
N SER A 18 8.41 -16.14 5.74
CA SER A 18 8.80 -17.32 4.95
C SER A 18 8.12 -17.40 3.58
N ASP A 19 7.12 -16.56 3.33
CA ASP A 19 6.44 -16.45 2.05
C ASP A 19 6.28 -14.99 1.63
N THR A 20 5.71 -14.76 0.45
CA THR A 20 5.56 -13.45 -0.18
C THR A 20 4.84 -12.46 0.74
N VAL A 21 5.41 -11.28 0.86
CA VAL A 21 4.80 -10.14 1.56
C VAL A 21 3.69 -9.56 0.69
N SER A 22 2.51 -9.41 1.26
CA SER A 22 1.32 -8.86 0.61
C SER A 22 1.17 -7.35 0.76
N GLU A 23 1.54 -6.80 1.92
CA GLU A 23 1.56 -5.35 2.17
C GLU A 23 2.61 -5.00 3.24
N LEU A 24 3.27 -3.86 3.01
CA LEU A 24 4.16 -3.19 3.95
C LEU A 24 3.51 -1.90 4.46
N SER A 25 3.72 -1.57 5.73
CA SER A 25 3.22 -0.34 6.33
C SER A 25 4.15 0.16 7.43
N PHE A 26 4.62 1.41 7.32
CA PHE A 26 5.32 2.08 8.41
C PHE A 26 4.34 2.76 9.36
N SER A 27 4.69 2.73 10.65
CA SER A 27 3.96 3.51 11.66
C SER A 27 4.10 5.01 11.39
N PRO A 28 3.01 5.79 11.58
CA PRO A 28 3.07 7.24 11.40
C PRO A 28 3.74 7.97 12.56
N GLN A 29 4.13 7.29 13.64
CA GLN A 29 4.72 7.92 14.82
C GLN A 29 6.18 7.54 15.06
N ALA A 30 6.59 6.34 14.71
CA ALA A 30 7.94 5.82 14.92
C ALA A 30 8.36 4.93 13.74
N ASP A 31 9.64 4.62 13.63
CA ASP A 31 10.15 3.73 12.58
C ASP A 31 9.87 2.24 12.88
N TYR A 32 8.58 1.93 13.12
CA TYR A 32 8.08 0.57 13.16
C TYR A 32 7.55 0.17 11.80
N LEU A 33 8.13 -0.88 11.22
CA LEU A 33 7.67 -1.47 9.97
C LEU A 33 6.81 -2.70 10.27
N ALA A 34 5.63 -2.76 9.65
CA ALA A 34 4.78 -3.95 9.66
C ALA A 34 4.74 -4.58 8.27
N ALA A 35 4.62 -5.91 8.23
CA ALA A 35 4.40 -6.67 7.02
C ALA A 35 3.34 -7.75 7.24
N SER A 36 2.35 -7.81 6.35
CA SER A 36 1.44 -8.95 6.19
C SER A 36 1.98 -9.90 5.12
N SER A 37 1.80 -11.21 5.30
CA SER A 37 2.42 -12.22 4.44
C SER A 37 1.50 -13.40 4.13
N TRP A 38 1.80 -14.07 3.03
CA TRP A 38 1.18 -15.32 2.61
C TRP A 38 1.53 -16.49 3.52
N ASP A 39 2.55 -16.36 4.40
CA ASP A 39 2.85 -17.34 5.47
C ASP A 39 1.87 -17.24 6.66
N ASN A 40 0.76 -16.52 6.51
CA ASN A 40 -0.27 -16.22 7.49
C ASN A 40 0.16 -15.25 8.60
N SER A 41 1.44 -14.89 8.67
CA SER A 41 1.94 -14.03 9.74
C SER A 41 1.80 -12.54 9.41
N VAL A 42 1.67 -11.76 10.46
CA VAL A 42 1.90 -10.31 10.46
C VAL A 42 3.04 -10.04 11.44
N ARG A 43 4.09 -9.39 10.95
CA ARG A 43 5.30 -9.13 11.73
C ARG A 43 5.56 -7.65 11.86
N ILE A 44 6.17 -7.26 12.97
CA ILE A 44 6.52 -5.88 13.28
C ILE A 44 8.00 -5.83 13.66
N TRP A 45 8.73 -4.90 13.07
CA TRP A 45 10.13 -4.59 13.39
C TRP A 45 10.28 -3.15 13.79
N GLU A 46 11.22 -2.89 14.69
CA GLU A 46 11.78 -1.57 14.92
C GLU A 46 12.98 -1.38 14.00
N VAL A 47 12.93 -0.35 13.17
CA VAL A 47 14.01 0.05 12.29
C VAL A 47 14.88 1.05 13.02
N GLN A 48 16.16 0.72 13.17
CA GLN A 48 17.12 1.53 13.89
C GLN A 48 17.74 2.60 12.98
N SER A 49 18.29 3.65 13.55
CA SER A 49 18.92 4.75 12.80
C SER A 49 20.12 4.32 11.93
N ASN A 50 20.74 3.19 12.24
CA ASN A 50 21.81 2.59 11.43
C ASN A 50 21.28 1.67 10.30
N GLY A 51 19.96 1.61 10.09
CA GLY A 51 19.31 0.79 9.09
C GLY A 51 19.08 -0.68 9.51
N THR A 52 19.57 -1.12 10.67
CA THR A 52 19.28 -2.47 11.17
C THR A 52 17.85 -2.57 11.67
N SER A 53 17.32 -3.79 11.74
CA SER A 53 15.95 -4.05 12.20
C SER A 53 15.94 -5.05 13.35
N ILE A 54 15.06 -4.81 14.32
CA ILE A 54 14.84 -5.68 15.47
C ILE A 54 13.39 -6.13 15.47
N GLY A 55 13.13 -7.45 15.46
CA GLY A 55 11.78 -8.00 15.56
C GLY A 55 11.14 -7.61 16.90
N LYS A 56 9.94 -7.04 16.84
CA LYS A 56 9.18 -6.59 18.03
C LYS A 56 8.00 -7.47 18.36
N ALA A 57 7.23 -7.86 17.34
CA ALA A 57 6.04 -8.67 17.54
C ALA A 57 5.71 -9.48 16.28
N MET A 58 4.99 -10.57 16.48
CA MET A 58 4.41 -11.39 15.44
C MET A 58 3.10 -11.97 15.95
N TYR A 59 2.09 -11.99 15.08
CA TYR A 59 0.83 -12.71 15.28
C TYR A 59 0.37 -13.32 13.97
N SER A 60 -0.64 -14.18 14.01
CA SER A 60 -1.03 -14.94 12.83
C SER A 60 -2.53 -14.94 12.60
N HIS A 61 -2.91 -14.91 11.33
CA HIS A 61 -4.22 -15.26 10.81
C HIS A 61 -4.35 -16.79 10.65
N GLN A 62 -5.57 -17.29 10.44
CA GLN A 62 -5.81 -18.71 10.10
C GLN A 62 -5.59 -19.02 8.61
N GLY A 63 -5.22 -18.03 7.83
CA GLY A 63 -4.86 -18.08 6.42
C GLY A 63 -4.03 -16.88 6.02
N PRO A 64 -3.58 -16.76 4.77
CA PRO A 64 -2.76 -15.64 4.30
C PRO A 64 -3.27 -14.27 4.75
N ALA A 65 -2.38 -13.48 5.37
CA ALA A 65 -2.64 -12.09 5.70
C ALA A 65 -2.43 -11.24 4.44
N LEU A 66 -3.45 -10.47 4.03
CA LEU A 66 -3.47 -9.76 2.74
C LEU A 66 -3.16 -8.28 2.84
N CYS A 67 -3.34 -7.68 4.02
CA CYS A 67 -3.17 -6.25 4.22
C CYS A 67 -2.90 -5.90 5.68
N CYS A 68 -2.27 -4.74 5.90
CA CYS A 68 -2.06 -4.19 7.24
C CYS A 68 -2.02 -2.65 7.21
N SER A 69 -2.41 -2.03 8.32
CA SER A 69 -2.40 -0.56 8.48
C SER A 69 -2.25 -0.17 9.94
N TRP A 70 -1.46 0.86 10.21
CA TRP A 70 -1.28 1.43 11.53
C TRP A 70 -2.39 2.42 11.88
N SER A 71 -2.72 2.49 13.16
CA SER A 71 -3.50 3.60 13.71
C SER A 71 -2.70 4.91 13.65
N THR A 72 -3.39 6.03 13.61
CA THR A 72 -2.76 7.37 13.51
C THR A 72 -1.87 7.72 14.70
N ASP A 73 -2.17 7.17 15.88
CA ASP A 73 -1.35 7.29 17.09
C ASP A 73 -0.16 6.29 17.13
N GLY A 74 -0.07 5.37 16.14
CA GLY A 74 0.99 4.38 16.04
C GLY A 74 0.99 3.30 17.11
N THR A 75 -0.06 3.22 17.94
CA THR A 75 -0.13 2.25 19.06
C THR A 75 -0.75 0.91 18.65
N LYS A 76 -1.49 0.88 17.55
CA LYS A 76 -2.23 -0.29 17.08
C LYS A 76 -1.95 -0.59 15.61
N LEU A 77 -1.90 -1.86 15.29
CA LEU A 77 -1.82 -2.36 13.92
C LEU A 77 -3.05 -3.21 13.63
N VAL A 78 -3.73 -2.93 12.52
CA VAL A 78 -4.80 -3.80 12.03
C VAL A 78 -4.33 -4.57 10.81
N SER A 79 -4.80 -5.79 10.67
CA SER A 79 -4.58 -6.63 9.48
C SER A 79 -5.87 -7.30 9.02
N GLY A 80 -5.92 -7.65 7.75
CA GLY A 80 -6.99 -8.42 7.15
C GLY A 80 -6.45 -9.62 6.40
N GLY A 81 -7.19 -10.74 6.42
CA GLY A 81 -6.73 -11.99 5.85
C GLY A 81 -7.77 -12.75 5.03
N THR A 82 -7.32 -13.85 4.46
CA THR A 82 -8.18 -14.80 3.73
C THR A 82 -9.13 -15.57 4.65
N ASP A 83 -8.85 -15.59 5.95
CA ASP A 83 -9.72 -16.10 7.01
C ASP A 83 -10.94 -15.22 7.28
N LYS A 84 -11.13 -14.14 6.50
CA LYS A 84 -12.26 -13.20 6.57
C LYS A 84 -12.27 -12.35 7.86
N ALA A 85 -11.23 -12.45 8.66
CA ALA A 85 -11.08 -11.73 9.93
C ALA A 85 -10.23 -10.48 9.78
N GLY A 86 -10.63 -9.41 10.45
CA GLY A 86 -9.79 -8.26 10.75
C GLY A 86 -9.25 -8.39 12.17
N ARG A 87 -7.91 -8.42 12.31
CA ARG A 87 -7.23 -8.53 13.60
C ARG A 87 -6.53 -7.24 13.96
N LEU A 88 -6.72 -6.80 15.18
CA LEU A 88 -6.08 -5.64 15.78
C LEU A 88 -5.03 -6.10 16.76
N PHE A 89 -3.78 -5.73 16.56
CA PHE A 89 -2.70 -5.93 17.50
C PHE A 89 -2.44 -4.63 18.26
N ASP A 90 -2.47 -4.68 19.58
CA ASP A 90 -2.13 -3.57 20.48
C ASP A 90 -0.67 -3.73 20.93
N LEU A 91 0.18 -2.76 20.56
CA LEU A 91 1.61 -2.79 20.89
C LEU A 91 1.88 -2.75 22.38
N ASN A 92 1.05 -2.03 23.14
CA ASN A 92 1.23 -1.89 24.58
C ASN A 92 0.80 -3.15 25.33
N ALA A 93 -0.29 -3.78 24.87
CA ALA A 93 -0.78 -5.01 25.46
C ALA A 93 -0.03 -6.26 24.97
N GLY A 94 0.68 -6.18 23.83
CA GLY A 94 1.35 -7.31 23.20
C GLY A 94 0.40 -8.42 22.74
N LYS A 95 -0.86 -8.06 22.42
CA LYS A 95 -1.92 -9.02 22.12
C LYS A 95 -2.74 -8.60 20.93
N ASP A 96 -3.17 -9.58 20.13
CA ASP A 96 -4.11 -9.39 19.04
C ASP A 96 -5.54 -9.82 19.41
N THR A 97 -6.51 -9.15 18.81
CA THR A 97 -7.95 -9.46 18.94
C THR A 97 -8.65 -9.32 17.62
N GLN A 98 -9.69 -10.12 17.38
CA GLN A 98 -10.53 -9.94 16.19
C GLN A 98 -11.47 -8.75 16.42
N VAL A 99 -11.46 -7.80 15.46
CA VAL A 99 -12.26 -6.55 15.54
C VAL A 99 -13.16 -6.35 14.32
N ALA A 100 -12.98 -7.16 13.28
CA ALA A 100 -13.78 -7.06 12.07
C ALA A 100 -14.04 -8.46 11.46
N ALA A 101 -15.15 -8.59 10.74
CA ALA A 101 -15.51 -9.82 10.03
C ALA A 101 -16.26 -9.52 8.74
N HIS A 102 -15.96 -10.32 7.71
CA HIS A 102 -16.60 -10.29 6.40
C HIS A 102 -17.01 -11.71 5.96
N ASP A 103 -17.81 -11.80 4.89
CA ASP A 103 -18.24 -13.09 4.32
C ASP A 103 -17.22 -13.67 3.31
N ALA A 104 -16.22 -12.86 2.91
CA ALA A 104 -15.11 -13.25 2.04
C ALA A 104 -13.79 -12.59 2.52
N PRO A 105 -12.63 -12.93 1.92
CA PRO A 105 -11.34 -12.34 2.28
C PRO A 105 -11.34 -10.81 2.39
N ILE A 106 -10.70 -10.30 3.44
CA ILE A 106 -10.47 -8.87 3.64
C ILE A 106 -9.21 -8.50 2.86
N ARG A 107 -9.37 -7.73 1.78
CA ARG A 107 -8.26 -7.33 0.92
C ARG A 107 -7.59 -6.04 1.36
N CYS A 108 -8.31 -5.13 1.98
CA CYS A 108 -7.82 -3.82 2.37
C CYS A 108 -8.31 -3.43 3.76
N VAL A 109 -7.43 -2.78 4.51
CA VAL A 109 -7.75 -2.15 5.80
C VAL A 109 -7.12 -0.78 5.87
N ARG A 110 -7.82 0.21 6.41
CA ARG A 110 -7.28 1.55 6.69
C ARG A 110 -7.90 2.12 7.96
N PHE A 111 -7.09 2.79 8.76
CA PHE A 111 -7.61 3.67 9.79
C PHE A 111 -7.96 5.02 9.19
N VAL A 112 -9.10 5.55 9.58
CA VAL A 112 -9.56 6.89 9.20
C VAL A 112 -9.97 7.67 10.44
N GLU A 113 -9.74 8.98 10.40
CA GLU A 113 -10.24 9.88 11.42
C GLU A 113 -11.68 10.25 11.07
N ALA A 114 -12.58 10.15 12.05
CA ALA A 114 -13.94 10.64 11.90
C ALA A 114 -14.03 12.03 12.56
N PRO A 115 -14.63 13.04 11.90
CA PRO A 115 -14.82 14.35 12.47
C PRO A 115 -15.55 14.27 13.80
N GLY A 116 -14.97 14.85 14.86
CA GLY A 116 -15.55 14.85 16.20
C GLY A 116 -15.49 13.52 16.96
N SER A 117 -14.87 12.49 16.40
CA SER A 117 -14.64 11.22 17.12
C SER A 117 -13.31 11.25 17.88
N ALA A 118 -13.36 10.85 19.16
CA ALA A 118 -12.16 10.67 19.99
C ALA A 118 -11.38 9.38 19.64
N SER A 119 -11.91 8.54 18.77
CA SER A 119 -11.31 7.26 18.39
C SER A 119 -11.29 7.10 16.87
N PRO A 120 -10.20 6.57 16.29
CA PRO A 120 -10.13 6.29 14.87
C PRO A 120 -11.16 5.20 14.49
N ILE A 121 -11.71 5.34 13.30
CA ILE A 121 -12.60 4.34 12.68
C ILE A 121 -11.75 3.44 11.80
N LEU A 122 -11.97 2.15 11.88
CA LEU A 122 -11.39 1.19 10.97
C LEU A 122 -12.30 1.02 9.75
N VAL A 123 -11.73 1.09 8.56
CA VAL A 123 -12.41 0.75 7.29
C VAL A 123 -11.81 -0.52 6.73
N THR A 124 -12.67 -1.47 6.38
CA THR A 124 -12.27 -2.74 5.76
C THR A 124 -12.94 -2.89 4.40
N GLY A 125 -12.19 -3.33 3.39
CA GLY A 125 -12.68 -3.62 2.05
C GLY A 125 -12.48 -5.10 1.71
N SER A 126 -13.56 -5.77 1.27
CA SER A 126 -13.58 -7.21 1.10
C SER A 126 -13.97 -7.66 -0.31
N TRP A 127 -13.66 -8.93 -0.60
CA TRP A 127 -14.13 -9.63 -1.80
C TRP A 127 -15.61 -10.04 -1.69
N ASP A 128 -16.26 -9.83 -0.55
CA ASP A 128 -17.73 -9.95 -0.41
C ASP A 128 -18.49 -8.78 -1.05
N LYS A 129 -17.78 -7.87 -1.74
CA LYS A 129 -18.33 -6.68 -2.38
C LYS A 129 -18.90 -5.66 -1.38
N THR A 130 -18.26 -5.56 -0.22
CA THR A 130 -18.59 -4.52 0.77
C THR A 130 -17.37 -3.79 1.28
N ILE A 131 -17.57 -2.55 1.69
CA ILE A 131 -16.75 -1.88 2.69
C ILE A 131 -17.55 -1.75 3.97
N LYS A 132 -16.87 -1.95 5.10
CA LYS A 132 -17.47 -1.82 6.42
C LYS A 132 -16.66 -0.86 7.27
N TYR A 133 -17.36 -0.08 8.08
CA TYR A 133 -16.79 0.86 9.03
C TYR A 133 -16.97 0.30 10.44
N TRP A 134 -15.91 0.33 11.24
CA TRP A 134 -15.88 -0.28 12.56
C TRP A 134 -15.42 0.74 13.60
N ASP A 135 -16.22 0.91 14.64
CA ASP A 135 -15.77 1.51 15.89
C ASP A 135 -15.18 0.39 16.74
N LEU A 136 -13.91 0.53 17.15
CA LEU A 136 -13.21 -0.52 17.92
C LEU A 136 -13.85 -0.80 19.30
N ARG A 137 -14.80 0.01 19.72
CA ARG A 137 -15.60 -0.18 20.94
C ARG A 137 -16.85 -1.04 20.71
N SER A 138 -17.20 -1.29 19.44
CA SER A 138 -18.37 -2.04 19.02
C SER A 138 -17.98 -3.36 18.37
N GLN A 139 -18.77 -4.41 18.62
CA GLN A 139 -18.60 -5.71 17.94
C GLN A 139 -19.23 -5.75 16.54
N ALA A 140 -20.15 -4.84 16.24
CA ALA A 140 -20.82 -4.76 14.96
C ALA A 140 -20.29 -3.57 14.13
N PRO A 141 -20.31 -3.65 12.80
CA PRO A 141 -19.98 -2.52 11.95
C PRO A 141 -20.96 -1.37 12.18
N ILE A 142 -20.45 -0.15 12.28
CA ILE A 142 -21.27 1.07 12.39
C ILE A 142 -21.80 1.56 11.05
N GLY A 143 -21.29 1.02 9.95
CA GLY A 143 -21.75 1.28 8.60
C GLY A 143 -21.28 0.22 7.62
N THR A 144 -22.12 -0.08 6.62
CA THR A 144 -21.78 -1.00 5.54
C THR A 144 -22.23 -0.40 4.22
N VAL A 145 -21.35 -0.43 3.23
CA VAL A 145 -21.65 0.02 1.86
C VAL A 145 -21.40 -1.12 0.89
N THR A 146 -22.40 -1.41 0.06
CA THR A 146 -22.29 -2.40 -1.02
C THR A 146 -21.54 -1.79 -2.20
N LEU A 147 -20.53 -2.51 -2.68
CA LEU A 147 -19.76 -2.18 -3.87
C LEU A 147 -20.35 -2.91 -5.09
N PRO A 148 -20.13 -2.41 -6.31
CA PRO A 148 -20.57 -3.08 -7.54
C PRO A 148 -19.83 -4.41 -7.78
N GLU A 149 -18.57 -4.52 -7.32
CA GLU A 149 -17.73 -5.71 -7.40
C GLU A 149 -16.72 -5.75 -6.25
N ARG A 150 -15.93 -6.86 -6.18
CA ARG A 150 -14.92 -7.11 -5.14
C ARG A 150 -14.00 -5.91 -4.97
N CYS A 151 -13.67 -5.57 -3.73
CA CYS A 151 -12.65 -4.57 -3.41
C CYS A 151 -11.26 -5.13 -3.76
N TYR A 152 -10.51 -4.44 -4.62
CA TYR A 152 -9.16 -4.84 -5.00
C TYR A 152 -8.07 -3.95 -4.43
N ALA A 153 -8.34 -2.67 -4.29
CA ALA A 153 -7.43 -1.72 -3.67
C ALA A 153 -8.22 -0.60 -2.99
N MET A 154 -7.70 -0.10 -1.89
CA MET A 154 -8.31 0.98 -1.12
C MET A 154 -7.22 1.81 -0.47
N ASP A 155 -7.39 3.13 -0.49
CA ASP A 155 -6.54 4.03 0.27
C ASP A 155 -7.36 5.20 0.81
N ALA A 156 -6.89 5.78 1.92
CA ALA A 156 -7.60 6.85 2.62
C ALA A 156 -6.65 7.93 3.13
N ILE A 157 -7.04 9.17 2.93
CA ILE A 157 -6.46 10.35 3.54
C ILE A 157 -7.58 11.35 3.80
N HIS A 158 -8.01 11.51 5.06
CA HIS A 158 -9.17 12.31 5.42
C HIS A 158 -9.18 13.71 4.72
N PRO A 159 -10.30 14.12 4.08
CA PRO A 159 -11.62 13.47 4.05
C PRO A 159 -11.82 12.45 2.92
N LEU A 160 -10.79 12.09 2.16
CA LEU A 160 -10.88 11.24 0.98
C LEU A 160 -10.70 9.76 1.34
N LEU A 161 -11.63 8.92 0.87
CA LEU A 161 -11.48 7.47 0.78
C LEU A 161 -11.73 7.04 -0.67
N VAL A 162 -10.83 6.24 -1.23
CA VAL A 162 -10.92 5.77 -2.62
C VAL A 162 -10.85 4.25 -2.65
N VAL A 163 -11.80 3.62 -3.35
CA VAL A 163 -11.94 2.17 -3.45
C VAL A 163 -11.98 1.77 -4.93
N ALA A 164 -11.04 0.95 -5.35
CA ALA A 164 -11.02 0.36 -6.69
C ALA A 164 -11.60 -1.05 -6.67
N THR A 165 -12.50 -1.33 -7.60
CA THR A 165 -13.23 -2.60 -7.68
C THR A 165 -12.84 -3.42 -8.91
N ALA A 166 -13.18 -4.71 -8.91
CA ALA A 166 -12.80 -5.68 -9.94
C ALA A 166 -13.38 -5.35 -11.33
N ASP A 167 -14.51 -4.64 -11.41
CA ASP A 167 -15.15 -4.16 -12.64
C ASP A 167 -14.54 -2.84 -13.18
N LYS A 168 -13.35 -2.48 -12.70
CA LYS A 168 -12.59 -1.27 -13.09
C LYS A 168 -13.28 0.04 -12.71
N LYS A 169 -14.22 0.03 -11.78
CA LYS A 169 -14.74 1.25 -11.18
C LYS A 169 -13.87 1.69 -10.02
N VAL A 170 -13.87 2.99 -9.82
CA VAL A 170 -13.24 3.64 -8.67
C VAL A 170 -14.32 4.45 -7.97
N LEU A 171 -14.61 4.07 -6.76
CA LEU A 171 -15.59 4.73 -5.90
C LEU A 171 -14.85 5.69 -4.97
N VAL A 172 -15.31 6.91 -4.93
CA VAL A 172 -14.78 7.97 -4.08
C VAL A 172 -15.82 8.28 -3.01
N PHE A 173 -15.36 8.36 -1.78
CA PHE A 173 -16.18 8.73 -0.63
C PHE A 173 -15.62 9.97 0.04
N ASP A 174 -16.50 10.81 0.55
CA ASP A 174 -16.17 11.85 1.52
C ASP A 174 -16.38 11.27 2.93
N LEU A 175 -15.31 11.16 3.71
CA LEU A 175 -15.35 10.62 5.06
C LEU A 175 -16.15 11.48 6.06
N ASN A 176 -16.58 12.69 5.67
CA ASN A 176 -17.58 13.45 6.43
C ASN A 176 -18.99 12.84 6.26
N ASN A 177 -19.23 12.08 5.17
CA ASN A 177 -20.44 11.31 4.93
C ASN A 177 -20.08 9.91 4.37
N PRO A 178 -19.48 9.03 5.19
CA PRO A 178 -18.72 7.87 4.75
C PRO A 178 -19.57 6.76 4.10
N THR A 179 -20.88 6.72 4.34
CA THR A 179 -21.75 5.68 3.79
C THR A 179 -22.36 6.04 2.44
N THR A 180 -22.11 7.27 1.95
CA THR A 180 -22.61 7.75 0.67
C THR A 180 -21.49 7.85 -0.35
N ILE A 181 -21.68 7.25 -1.54
CA ILE A 181 -20.74 7.36 -2.63
C ILE A 181 -20.75 8.81 -3.13
N PHE A 182 -19.64 9.53 -2.96
CA PHE A 182 -19.49 10.90 -3.44
C PHE A 182 -19.37 10.95 -4.96
N LYS A 183 -18.54 10.04 -5.54
CA LYS A 183 -18.32 9.99 -6.99
C LYS A 183 -17.99 8.56 -7.43
N THR A 184 -18.53 8.15 -8.57
CA THR A 184 -18.12 6.92 -9.26
C THR A 184 -17.36 7.31 -10.52
N MET A 185 -16.14 6.79 -10.67
CA MET A 185 -15.27 6.99 -11.82
C MET A 185 -14.98 5.65 -12.49
N THR A 186 -14.75 5.67 -13.79
CA THR A 186 -14.19 4.50 -14.50
C THR A 186 -12.67 4.65 -14.50
N SER A 187 -11.95 3.57 -14.20
CA SER A 187 -10.49 3.57 -14.28
C SER A 187 -10.04 3.98 -15.67
N PRO A 188 -9.04 4.89 -15.81
CA PRO A 188 -8.47 5.23 -17.11
C PRO A 188 -7.61 4.09 -17.70
N LEU A 189 -7.38 3.03 -16.89
CA LEU A 189 -6.57 1.89 -17.26
C LEU A 189 -7.45 0.76 -17.79
N LYS A 190 -7.00 0.12 -18.88
CA LYS A 190 -7.79 -0.89 -19.61
C LYS A 190 -7.96 -2.20 -18.80
N HIS A 191 -7.00 -2.49 -17.93
CA HIS A 191 -6.94 -3.73 -17.17
C HIS A 191 -7.14 -3.49 -15.67
N GLN A 192 -7.16 -4.55 -14.92
CA GLN A 192 -7.43 -4.59 -13.50
C GLN A 192 -6.50 -3.67 -12.69
N THR A 193 -7.07 -2.88 -11.80
CA THR A 193 -6.33 -2.11 -10.81
C THR A 193 -5.76 -3.05 -9.75
N ARG A 194 -4.50 -2.86 -9.40
CA ARG A 194 -3.79 -3.65 -8.40
C ARG A 194 -3.43 -2.85 -7.14
N SER A 195 -3.11 -1.60 -7.32
CA SER A 195 -2.71 -0.69 -6.23
C SER A 195 -3.30 0.70 -6.41
N ILE A 196 -3.46 1.41 -5.31
CA ILE A 196 -3.99 2.77 -5.28
C ILE A 196 -3.30 3.55 -4.16
N SER A 197 -3.07 4.84 -4.37
CA SER A 197 -2.59 5.75 -3.34
C SER A 197 -3.17 7.15 -3.54
N CYS A 198 -3.71 7.73 -2.48
CA CYS A 198 -4.27 9.07 -2.48
C CYS A 198 -3.17 10.13 -2.51
N PHE A 199 -3.41 11.26 -3.20
CA PHE A 199 -2.51 12.41 -3.16
C PHE A 199 -2.52 13.04 -1.77
N ARG A 200 -1.38 13.55 -1.36
CA ARG A 200 -1.27 14.32 -0.12
C ARG A 200 -2.12 15.61 -0.14
N THR A 201 -2.31 16.17 -1.32
CA THR A 201 -3.20 17.30 -1.56
C THR A 201 -4.69 16.97 -1.43
N LYS A 202 -5.04 15.67 -1.30
CA LYS A 202 -6.41 15.15 -1.09
C LYS A 202 -7.37 15.42 -2.26
N ASP A 203 -6.87 15.84 -3.39
CA ASP A 203 -7.65 16.20 -4.59
C ASP A 203 -7.62 15.15 -5.70
N GLY A 204 -7.01 13.99 -5.40
CA GLY A 204 -6.91 12.89 -6.36
C GLY A 204 -6.13 11.68 -5.86
N PHE A 205 -5.79 10.78 -6.77
CA PHE A 205 -5.14 9.51 -6.47
C PHE A 205 -4.36 8.96 -7.67
N ALA A 206 -3.39 8.09 -7.39
CA ALA A 206 -2.67 7.30 -8.38
C ALA A 206 -3.19 5.85 -8.37
N LEU A 207 -3.27 5.23 -9.56
CA LEU A 207 -3.68 3.84 -9.78
C LEU A 207 -2.57 3.07 -10.50
N GLY A 208 -2.22 1.89 -10.00
CA GLY A 208 -1.38 0.92 -10.71
C GLY A 208 -2.21 -0.24 -11.26
N SER A 209 -1.92 -0.69 -12.50
CA SER A 209 -2.63 -1.81 -13.12
C SER A 209 -1.71 -3.00 -13.46
N ILE A 210 -2.34 -4.14 -13.74
CA ILE A 210 -1.63 -5.35 -14.17
C ILE A 210 -0.98 -5.23 -15.55
N GLU A 211 -1.29 -4.18 -16.31
CA GLU A 211 -0.68 -3.90 -17.62
C GLU A 211 0.57 -3.01 -17.57
N GLY A 212 1.13 -2.74 -16.36
CA GLY A 212 2.31 -1.91 -16.20
C GLY A 212 2.09 -0.43 -16.50
N ARG A 213 0.85 0.03 -16.37
CA ARG A 213 0.48 1.45 -16.49
C ARG A 213 0.08 2.03 -15.16
N VAL A 214 0.30 3.31 -15.05
CA VAL A 214 -0.13 4.13 -13.91
C VAL A 214 -1.08 5.21 -14.41
N GLY A 215 -2.19 5.41 -13.69
CA GLY A 215 -3.14 6.49 -13.91
C GLY A 215 -3.05 7.51 -12.79
N ILE A 216 -2.96 8.76 -13.15
CA ILE A 216 -3.05 9.92 -12.25
C ILE A 216 -4.44 10.51 -12.45
N GLN A 217 -5.26 10.54 -11.40
CA GLN A 217 -6.65 10.96 -11.47
C GLN A 217 -6.93 12.07 -10.45
N TYR A 218 -7.45 13.17 -10.92
CA TYR A 218 -7.95 14.26 -10.09
C TYR A 218 -9.47 14.14 -9.91
N LEU A 219 -9.98 14.47 -8.75
CA LEU A 219 -11.42 14.44 -8.44
C LEU A 219 -12.18 15.49 -9.24
N GLN A 220 -11.58 16.66 -9.41
CA GLN A 220 -12.08 17.71 -10.29
C GLN A 220 -11.08 17.88 -11.42
N ASP A 221 -11.46 17.41 -12.59
CA ASP A 221 -10.63 17.48 -13.80
C ASP A 221 -11.19 18.54 -14.72
N THR A 222 -10.84 19.78 -14.42
CA THR A 222 -11.21 20.98 -15.21
C THR A 222 -10.29 21.12 -16.40
N GLU A 223 -10.70 21.92 -17.40
CA GLU A 223 -9.81 22.25 -18.52
C GLU A 223 -8.70 23.24 -18.10
N PRO A 224 -7.41 23.01 -18.47
CA PRO A 224 -6.93 21.81 -19.21
C PRO A 224 -6.90 20.57 -18.29
N LYS A 225 -7.18 19.40 -18.90
CA LYS A 225 -7.19 18.13 -18.17
C LYS A 225 -5.88 17.85 -17.45
N LYS A 226 -5.97 17.67 -16.14
CA LYS A 226 -4.83 17.29 -15.28
C LYS A 226 -4.63 15.79 -15.20
N SER A 227 -5.71 15.00 -15.30
CA SER A 227 -5.66 13.54 -15.28
C SER A 227 -4.98 12.97 -16.51
N PHE A 228 -4.12 11.98 -16.32
CA PHE A 228 -3.38 11.30 -17.39
C PHE A 228 -3.00 9.89 -17.00
N SER A 229 -2.50 9.11 -17.96
CA SER A 229 -1.90 7.79 -17.70
C SER A 229 -0.63 7.60 -18.50
N TYR A 230 0.30 6.81 -17.96
CA TYR A 230 1.59 6.55 -18.58
C TYR A 230 2.04 5.11 -18.40
N LYS A 231 3.04 4.68 -19.18
CA LYS A 231 3.70 3.39 -19.08
C LYS A 231 4.79 3.49 -18.02
N ALA A 232 4.67 2.73 -16.93
CA ALA A 232 5.65 2.70 -15.83
C ALA A 232 6.54 1.44 -15.92
N HIS A 233 5.91 0.25 -15.96
CA HIS A 233 6.58 -1.05 -15.95
C HIS A 233 6.30 -1.82 -17.23
N ARG A 234 6.86 -1.32 -18.34
CA ARG A 234 6.70 -1.90 -19.67
C ARG A 234 8.00 -1.80 -20.46
N GLU A 235 8.40 -2.92 -21.05
CA GLU A 235 9.53 -2.99 -21.98
C GLU A 235 9.07 -3.55 -23.32
N LYS A 236 9.10 -2.71 -24.37
CA LYS A 236 8.61 -3.04 -25.71
C LYS A 236 7.18 -3.61 -25.63
N GLU A 237 7.00 -4.91 -25.88
CA GLU A 237 5.72 -5.61 -25.82
C GLU A 237 5.47 -6.34 -24.48
N ASN A 238 6.46 -6.40 -23.61
CA ASN A 238 6.32 -7.03 -22.31
C ASN A 238 5.64 -6.07 -21.32
N PHE A 239 4.65 -6.61 -20.60
CA PHE A 239 3.90 -5.89 -19.57
C PHE A 239 4.21 -6.52 -18.22
N PHE A 240 4.54 -5.70 -17.23
CA PHE A 240 4.78 -6.13 -15.87
C PHE A 240 3.79 -5.43 -14.94
N PRO A 241 3.00 -6.18 -14.15
CA PRO A 241 2.10 -5.57 -13.17
C PRO A 241 2.76 -4.50 -12.31
N THR A 242 2.09 -3.35 -12.14
CA THR A 242 2.45 -2.34 -11.14
C THR A 242 1.88 -2.79 -9.80
N ASN A 243 2.68 -3.47 -9.00
CA ASN A 243 2.25 -4.10 -7.76
C ASN A 243 2.01 -3.10 -6.64
N SER A 244 2.81 -2.05 -6.57
CA SER A 244 2.74 -1.03 -5.53
C SER A 244 2.87 0.37 -6.10
N VAL A 245 2.08 1.29 -5.52
CA VAL A 245 2.21 2.73 -5.70
C VAL A 245 2.12 3.40 -4.33
N CYS A 246 3.03 4.32 -4.02
CA CYS A 246 2.99 5.10 -2.79
C CYS A 246 3.64 6.48 -2.99
N PHE A 247 3.25 7.44 -2.17
CA PHE A 247 3.82 8.79 -2.21
C PHE A 247 4.86 8.99 -1.11
N ASN A 248 5.98 9.65 -1.46
CA ASN A 248 6.90 10.14 -0.46
C ASN A 248 6.18 11.18 0.41
N PRO A 249 6.20 11.03 1.75
CA PRO A 249 5.43 11.89 2.64
C PRO A 249 5.95 13.33 2.73
N VAL A 250 7.16 13.61 2.33
CA VAL A 250 7.76 14.97 2.39
C VAL A 250 7.64 15.69 1.05
N PHE A 251 8.11 15.07 -0.02
CA PHE A 251 8.21 15.70 -1.34
C PHE A 251 7.00 15.45 -2.24
N GLY A 252 6.09 14.52 -1.88
CA GLY A 252 4.91 14.20 -2.68
C GLY A 252 5.23 13.51 -4.01
N SER A 253 6.47 13.07 -4.24
CA SER A 253 6.83 12.25 -5.40
C SER A 253 6.18 10.88 -5.33
N LEU A 254 5.75 10.36 -6.47
CA LEU A 254 5.14 9.04 -6.59
C LEU A 254 6.21 7.98 -6.81
N LEU A 255 6.24 6.95 -5.98
CA LEU A 255 7.00 5.72 -6.23
C LEU A 255 6.08 4.69 -6.88
N THR A 256 6.58 4.01 -7.90
CA THR A 256 5.96 2.82 -8.51
C THR A 256 6.90 1.65 -8.45
N ALA A 257 6.40 0.46 -8.17
CA ALA A 257 7.16 -0.78 -8.15
C ALA A 257 6.39 -1.91 -8.83
N GLY A 258 7.08 -2.78 -9.53
CA GLY A 258 6.45 -3.77 -10.40
C GLY A 258 7.07 -5.15 -10.41
N SER A 259 6.42 -6.04 -11.15
CA SER A 259 6.85 -7.41 -11.38
C SER A 259 8.15 -7.53 -12.19
N ASP A 260 8.59 -6.44 -12.83
CA ASP A 260 9.88 -6.32 -13.50
C ASP A 260 11.07 -6.15 -12.53
N GLY A 261 10.79 -6.11 -11.22
CA GLY A 261 11.79 -5.87 -10.19
C GLY A 261 12.31 -4.42 -10.14
N ASN A 262 11.66 -3.50 -10.83
CA ASN A 262 12.06 -2.11 -10.87
C ASN A 262 11.26 -1.25 -9.89
N MET A 263 11.94 -0.25 -9.32
CA MET A 263 11.33 0.88 -8.61
C MET A 263 11.64 2.17 -9.36
N ILE A 264 10.65 3.04 -9.47
CA ILE A 264 10.82 4.31 -10.18
C ILE A 264 10.08 5.41 -9.42
N THR A 265 10.76 6.53 -9.16
CA THR A 265 10.12 7.73 -8.64
C THR A 265 9.77 8.71 -9.75
N TRP A 266 8.64 9.39 -9.57
CA TRP A 266 8.02 10.27 -10.55
C TRP A 266 7.57 11.59 -9.92
N ASP A 267 7.75 12.65 -10.65
CA ASP A 267 7.05 13.91 -10.41
C ASP A 267 5.75 13.91 -11.22
N LYS A 268 4.60 13.75 -10.53
CA LYS A 268 3.29 13.68 -11.19
C LYS A 268 2.89 15.01 -11.82
N ASP A 269 3.31 16.13 -11.24
CA ASP A 269 2.94 17.47 -11.70
C ASP A 269 3.78 17.90 -12.89
N ALA A 270 5.10 17.65 -12.86
CA ALA A 270 5.99 17.82 -14.01
C ALA A 270 5.87 16.71 -15.07
N LYS A 271 5.08 15.64 -14.81
CA LYS A 271 4.90 14.46 -15.67
C LYS A 271 6.24 13.84 -16.10
N SER A 272 7.20 13.80 -15.20
CA SER A 272 8.56 13.36 -15.47
C SER A 272 9.05 12.32 -14.49
N ARG A 273 9.96 11.45 -14.96
CA ARG A 273 10.70 10.52 -14.11
C ARG A 273 11.75 11.28 -13.33
N LEU A 274 11.89 10.96 -12.04
CA LEU A 274 12.96 11.49 -11.19
C LEU A 274 14.14 10.53 -11.14
N LYS A 275 13.91 9.29 -10.65
CA LYS A 275 14.95 8.27 -10.50
C LYS A 275 14.42 6.90 -10.90
N SER A 276 15.26 6.09 -11.54
CA SER A 276 15.08 4.64 -11.62
C SER A 276 16.12 3.99 -10.71
N PHE A 277 15.65 3.15 -9.81
CA PHE A 277 16.54 2.39 -8.92
C PHE A 277 17.11 1.17 -9.65
N PRO A 278 18.24 0.62 -9.18
CA PRO A 278 18.73 -0.66 -9.69
C PRO A 278 17.66 -1.75 -9.57
N SER A 279 17.56 -2.61 -10.57
CA SER A 279 16.58 -3.70 -10.54
C SER A 279 16.91 -4.72 -9.46
N ALA A 280 15.90 -5.14 -8.72
CA ALA A 280 16.00 -6.26 -7.78
C ALA A 280 16.09 -7.62 -8.50
N ASN A 281 15.79 -7.69 -9.81
CA ASN A 281 15.70 -8.90 -10.64
C ASN A 281 14.66 -9.93 -10.16
N ILE A 282 13.86 -9.57 -9.18
CA ILE A 282 12.77 -10.34 -8.58
C ILE A 282 11.58 -9.39 -8.45
N PRO A 283 10.33 -9.84 -8.68
CA PRO A 283 9.16 -8.99 -8.51
C PRO A 283 9.15 -8.26 -7.17
N ILE A 284 8.85 -6.96 -7.20
CA ILE A 284 8.61 -6.18 -5.99
C ILE A 284 7.11 -6.23 -5.70
N THR A 285 6.75 -6.68 -4.52
CA THR A 285 5.35 -6.97 -4.17
C THR A 285 4.69 -5.83 -3.40
N SER A 286 5.44 -5.12 -2.57
CA SER A 286 4.94 -3.97 -1.81
C SER A 286 6.06 -2.98 -1.48
N THR A 287 5.70 -1.71 -1.33
CA THR A 287 6.61 -0.63 -0.95
C THR A 287 5.93 0.35 0.01
N CYS A 288 6.66 0.91 0.94
CA CYS A 288 6.18 2.03 1.76
C CYS A 288 7.35 2.91 2.24
N PHE A 289 7.09 4.21 2.37
CA PHE A 289 8.00 5.14 3.02
C PHE A 289 7.71 5.25 4.52
N ASN A 290 8.75 5.52 5.32
CA ASN A 290 8.55 5.92 6.71
C ASN A 290 8.01 7.36 6.80
N LYS A 291 7.66 7.83 8.00
CA LYS A 291 7.07 9.15 8.25
C LYS A 291 7.90 10.32 7.72
N THR A 292 9.22 10.23 7.80
CA THR A 292 10.14 11.28 7.36
C THR A 292 10.53 11.17 5.89
N GLY A 293 10.13 10.10 5.21
CA GLY A 293 10.41 9.87 3.79
C GLY A 293 11.86 9.55 3.47
N ASN A 294 12.72 9.34 4.48
CA ASN A 294 14.13 9.04 4.34
C ASN A 294 14.46 7.54 4.36
N ILE A 295 13.46 6.69 4.65
CA ILE A 295 13.59 5.23 4.55
C ILE A 295 12.48 4.73 3.64
N LEU A 296 12.85 3.92 2.65
CA LEU A 296 11.93 3.18 1.79
C LEU A 296 12.08 1.69 2.11
N ALA A 297 11.01 1.06 2.59
CA ALA A 297 10.93 -0.39 2.67
C ALA A 297 10.33 -0.94 1.38
N TYR A 298 10.93 -2.00 0.84
CA TYR A 298 10.37 -2.73 -0.29
C TYR A 298 10.54 -4.24 -0.10
N SER A 299 9.53 -5.00 -0.49
CA SER A 299 9.55 -6.46 -0.42
C SER A 299 9.73 -7.07 -1.80
N VAL A 300 10.55 -8.10 -1.87
CA VAL A 300 10.77 -8.91 -3.08
C VAL A 300 10.22 -10.32 -2.87
N GLY A 301 9.67 -10.88 -3.93
CA GLY A 301 9.15 -12.25 -3.91
C GLY A 301 8.25 -12.52 -5.10
N TYR A 302 7.83 -13.76 -5.25
CA TYR A 302 6.96 -14.15 -6.35
C TYR A 302 5.56 -13.55 -6.20
N ASP A 303 5.09 -12.81 -7.20
CA ASP A 303 3.84 -12.05 -7.17
C ASP A 303 2.66 -12.73 -7.90
N TRP A 304 2.80 -14.01 -8.22
CA TRP A 304 1.81 -14.84 -8.91
C TRP A 304 1.43 -14.39 -10.32
N SER A 305 2.19 -13.44 -10.91
CA SER A 305 1.92 -12.91 -12.26
C SER A 305 1.97 -13.98 -13.36
N LYS A 306 2.71 -15.07 -13.13
CA LYS A 306 2.84 -16.22 -14.04
C LYS A 306 2.09 -17.48 -13.56
N GLY A 307 1.22 -17.36 -12.54
CA GLY A 307 0.48 -18.47 -11.97
C GLY A 307 1.37 -19.52 -11.29
N LEU A 308 0.82 -20.70 -11.03
CA LEU A 308 1.54 -21.78 -10.34
C LEU A 308 2.82 -22.22 -11.07
N GLN A 309 2.82 -22.19 -12.40
CA GLN A 309 3.97 -22.61 -13.20
C GLN A 309 5.20 -21.70 -13.03
N GLY A 310 5.00 -20.45 -12.65
CA GLY A 310 6.09 -19.49 -12.38
C GLY A 310 6.58 -19.54 -10.93
N SER A 311 5.91 -20.29 -10.05
CA SER A 311 6.29 -20.36 -8.63
C SER A 311 7.54 -21.21 -8.45
N ASN A 312 8.62 -20.58 -7.97
CA ASN A 312 9.85 -21.26 -7.61
C ASN A 312 10.09 -21.10 -6.11
N GLN A 313 10.10 -22.20 -5.36
CA GLN A 313 10.30 -22.19 -3.90
C GLN A 313 11.69 -21.70 -3.48
N THR A 314 12.66 -21.70 -4.39
CA THR A 314 14.03 -21.21 -4.13
C THR A 314 14.19 -19.71 -4.39
N GLU A 315 13.15 -19.04 -4.92
CA GLU A 315 13.19 -17.59 -5.17
C GLU A 315 13.24 -16.83 -3.84
N LYS A 316 14.12 -15.85 -3.77
CA LYS A 316 14.31 -15.03 -2.56
C LYS A 316 13.03 -14.28 -2.20
N ARG A 317 12.61 -14.39 -0.94
CA ARG A 317 11.47 -13.67 -0.36
C ARG A 317 11.99 -12.93 0.86
N THR A 318 12.01 -11.60 0.79
CA THR A 318 12.54 -10.80 1.88
C THR A 318 12.10 -9.33 1.76
N ILE A 319 12.49 -8.53 2.72
CA ILE A 319 12.24 -7.08 2.77
C ILE A 319 13.60 -6.39 2.85
N PHE A 320 13.75 -5.32 2.09
CA PHE A 320 14.91 -4.44 2.11
C PHE A 320 14.52 -3.05 2.59
N LEU A 321 15.47 -2.40 3.23
CA LEU A 321 15.43 -1.00 3.65
C LEU A 321 16.44 -0.21 2.81
N HIS A 322 15.96 0.78 2.09
CA HIS A 322 16.75 1.71 1.29
C HIS A 322 16.82 3.08 1.99
N SER A 323 18.02 3.61 2.15
CA SER A 323 18.25 4.97 2.64
C SER A 323 18.01 5.96 1.50
N VAL A 324 16.89 6.70 1.58
CA VAL A 324 16.42 7.58 0.51
C VAL A 324 17.22 8.88 0.50
N LYS A 325 17.83 9.19 -0.62
CA LYS A 325 18.50 10.47 -0.86
C LYS A 325 17.50 11.50 -1.40
N GLU A 326 17.60 12.75 -0.98
CA GLU A 326 16.73 13.83 -1.43
C GLU A 326 16.63 13.92 -2.96
N ALA A 327 17.78 13.76 -3.64
CA ALA A 327 17.84 13.78 -5.11
C ALA A 327 17.03 12.68 -5.82
N GLU A 328 16.62 11.63 -5.10
CA GLU A 328 15.84 10.52 -5.66
C GLU A 328 14.34 10.79 -5.62
N VAL A 329 13.90 11.70 -4.75
CA VAL A 329 12.48 11.93 -4.45
C VAL A 329 12.05 13.40 -4.54
N LYS A 330 13.00 14.35 -4.60
CA LYS A 330 12.67 15.78 -4.69
C LYS A 330 12.01 16.11 -6.02
N THR A 331 10.81 16.68 -5.96
CA THR A 331 10.08 17.15 -7.15
C THR A 331 10.63 18.50 -7.62
N LYS A 332 10.35 18.86 -8.89
CA LYS A 332 10.82 20.13 -9.46
C LYS A 332 10.13 21.36 -8.85
N SER A 333 9.01 21.12 -8.18
CA SER A 333 8.17 22.15 -7.56
C SER A 333 8.31 22.22 -6.04
N SER A 334 9.16 21.41 -5.46
CA SER A 334 9.45 21.35 -4.01
C SER A 334 10.78 21.98 -3.63
#